data_03e79cbac1b25aa86e1201dbb83474fa
#
_entry.id   03e79cbac1b25aa86e1201dbb83474fa
#
_cell.length_a   1.000
_cell.length_b   1.000
_cell.length_c   1.000
_cell.angle_alpha   90.00
_cell.angle_beta   90.00
_cell.angle_gamma   90.00
#
_symmetry.space_group_name_H-M   'P 1'
#
loop_
_entity.id
_entity.type
_entity.pdbx_description
1 polymer ?
#
loop_
_entity_poly.entity_id
_entity_poly.type
_entity_poly.pdbx_seq_one_letter_code
_entity_poly.pdbx_strand_id
1 'polypeptide(L)'
;MRRYNWKVLPQGMANSPTLCQKFVATALQETRGKYSNAYILHCIDDILLAHIDKKYLLAAYAFMEPALKAVGLIISKEKVQTFPPYSYLGFRLERKTFRVQPIALRRDNLKTLNDFQKLLRDINWIRP
;
A
#
# COMPACT_ATOMS: atom_id res chain seq x y z
N MET A 1 23.41 -23.60 -24.53
CA MET A 1 22.41 -22.60 -24.12
C MET A 1 22.68 -22.21 -22.67
N ARG A 2 22.93 -20.91 -22.37
CA ARG A 2 23.17 -20.46 -20.99
C ARG A 2 21.82 -20.29 -20.27
N ARG A 3 21.69 -20.84 -19.06
CA ARG A 3 20.54 -20.68 -18.20
C ARG A 3 20.80 -19.57 -17.19
N TYR A 4 19.81 -18.70 -16.96
CA TYR A 4 19.89 -17.58 -16.03
C TYR A 4 18.82 -17.72 -14.96
N ASN A 5 19.13 -17.35 -13.72
CA ASN A 5 18.19 -17.30 -12.62
C ASN A 5 17.99 -15.85 -12.18
N TRP A 6 16.75 -15.52 -11.81
CA TRP A 6 16.44 -14.23 -11.24
C TRP A 6 17.00 -14.12 -9.82
N LYS A 7 17.70 -13.03 -9.52
CA LYS A 7 18.15 -12.70 -8.15
C LYS A 7 17.13 -11.86 -7.38
N VAL A 8 16.08 -11.40 -8.05
CA VAL A 8 15.00 -10.56 -7.49
C VAL A 8 13.66 -11.16 -7.92
N LEU A 9 12.58 -10.74 -7.27
CA LEU A 9 11.22 -11.11 -7.67
C LEU A 9 10.88 -10.44 -9.01
N PRO A 10 10.71 -11.20 -10.10
CA PRO A 10 10.41 -10.62 -11.40
C PRO A 10 8.97 -10.11 -11.44
N GLN A 11 8.75 -8.99 -12.13
CA GLN A 11 7.41 -8.50 -12.42
C GLN A 11 6.67 -9.48 -13.35
N GLY A 12 5.38 -9.66 -13.10
CA GLY A 12 4.54 -10.57 -13.89
C GLY A 12 4.58 -12.04 -13.47
N MET A 13 5.45 -12.44 -12.53
CA MET A 13 5.40 -13.76 -11.93
C MET A 13 4.21 -13.87 -10.96
N ALA A 14 3.41 -14.93 -11.05
CA ALA A 14 2.17 -15.11 -10.28
C ALA A 14 2.36 -15.00 -8.77
N ASN A 15 3.49 -15.47 -8.23
CA ASN A 15 3.76 -15.48 -6.80
C ASN A 15 4.52 -14.25 -6.29
N SER A 16 5.04 -13.37 -7.17
CA SER A 16 5.83 -12.21 -6.76
C SER A 16 5.09 -11.26 -5.82
N PRO A 17 3.81 -10.91 -6.04
CA PRO A 17 3.08 -10.04 -5.11
C PRO A 17 2.95 -10.65 -3.72
N THR A 18 2.63 -11.94 -3.63
CA THR A 18 2.49 -12.66 -2.36
C THR A 18 3.82 -12.75 -1.60
N LEU A 19 4.91 -13.02 -2.30
CA LEU A 19 6.24 -13.08 -1.70
C LEU A 19 6.70 -11.70 -1.23
N CYS A 20 6.47 -10.66 -2.02
CA CYS A 20 6.75 -9.28 -1.64
C CYS A 20 5.96 -8.88 -0.39
N GLN A 21 4.67 -9.17 -0.34
CA GLN A 21 3.81 -8.90 0.81
C GLN A 21 4.33 -9.59 2.09
N LYS A 22 4.73 -10.86 2.00
CA LYS A 22 5.32 -11.59 3.13
C LYS A 22 6.65 -11.00 3.57
N PHE A 23 7.49 -10.60 2.64
CA PHE A 23 8.78 -9.98 2.92
C PHE A 23 8.62 -8.66 3.68
N VAL A 24 7.73 -7.78 3.23
CA VAL A 24 7.39 -6.52 3.92
C VAL A 24 6.78 -6.80 5.30
N ALA A 25 5.88 -7.80 5.41
CA ALA A 25 5.30 -8.20 6.69
C ALA A 25 6.36 -8.59 7.71
N THR A 26 7.36 -9.38 7.29
CA THR A 26 8.47 -9.80 8.15
C THR A 26 9.32 -8.60 8.60
N ALA A 27 9.62 -7.68 7.68
CA ALA A 27 10.37 -6.46 8.00
C ALA A 27 9.65 -5.55 9.00
N LEU A 28 8.31 -5.53 8.96
CA LEU A 28 7.48 -4.73 9.87
C LEU A 28 7.21 -5.42 11.22
N GLN A 29 7.53 -6.71 11.36
CA GLN A 29 7.17 -7.50 12.55
C GLN A 29 7.82 -6.94 13.82
N GLU A 30 9.08 -6.56 13.76
CA GLU A 30 9.81 -5.98 14.89
C GLU A 30 9.18 -4.64 15.32
N THR A 31 8.84 -3.79 14.37
CA THR A 31 8.16 -2.52 14.65
C THR A 31 6.79 -2.75 15.27
N ARG A 32 6.02 -3.72 14.80
CA ARG A 32 4.73 -4.11 15.37
C ARG A 32 4.86 -4.64 16.79
N GLY A 33 5.89 -5.43 17.09
CA GLY A 33 6.16 -5.93 18.43
C GLY A 33 6.50 -4.80 19.41
N LYS A 34 7.36 -3.87 19.00
CA LYS A 34 7.79 -2.75 19.84
C LYS A 34 6.71 -1.68 20.03
N TYR A 35 5.92 -1.41 18.99
CA TYR A 35 4.85 -0.40 18.97
C TYR A 35 3.49 -1.06 18.81
N SER A 36 3.17 -1.99 19.72
CA SER A 36 1.96 -2.82 19.66
C SER A 36 0.65 -2.05 19.75
N ASN A 37 0.67 -0.83 20.32
CA ASN A 37 -0.50 0.04 20.40
C ASN A 37 -0.76 0.84 19.12
N ALA A 38 0.18 0.86 18.18
CA ALA A 38 -0.03 1.50 16.87
C ALA A 38 -0.61 0.50 15.88
N TYR A 39 -1.55 0.96 15.08
CA TYR A 39 -2.01 0.21 13.90
C TYR A 39 -0.99 0.40 12.78
N ILE A 40 -0.35 -0.69 12.37
CA ILE A 40 0.60 -0.73 11.27
C ILE A 40 0.03 -1.66 10.21
N LEU A 41 -0.66 -1.08 9.23
CA LEU A 41 -1.25 -1.79 8.11
C LEU A 41 -0.36 -1.63 6.89
N HIS A 42 -0.22 -2.68 6.09
CA HIS A 42 0.48 -2.60 4.83
C HIS A 42 -0.23 -3.40 3.75
N CYS A 43 -0.17 -2.90 2.55
CA CYS A 43 -0.69 -3.57 1.37
C CYS A 43 0.24 -3.26 0.19
N ILE A 44 0.99 -4.27 -0.25
CA ILE A 44 1.99 -4.17 -1.33
C ILE A 44 2.98 -3.02 -1.05
N ASP A 45 2.79 -1.87 -1.69
CA ASP A 45 3.70 -0.70 -1.60
C ASP A 45 3.23 0.34 -0.58
N ASP A 46 2.00 0.22 -0.08
CA ASP A 46 1.39 1.21 0.81
C ASP A 46 1.46 0.77 2.27
N ILE A 47 1.91 1.66 3.14
CA ILE A 47 1.95 1.46 4.60
C ILE A 47 1.14 2.56 5.28
N LEU A 48 0.22 2.18 6.16
CA LEU A 48 -0.56 3.08 6.99
C LEU A 48 -0.18 2.89 8.46
N LEU A 49 0.20 4.00 9.11
CA LEU A 49 0.43 4.07 10.54
C LEU A 49 -0.69 4.88 11.18
N ALA A 50 -1.33 4.36 12.23
CA ALA A 50 -2.36 5.07 12.98
C ALA A 50 -2.20 4.89 14.48
N HIS A 51 -2.28 5.99 15.21
CA HIS A 51 -2.30 6.05 16.68
C HIS A 51 -2.90 7.38 17.15
N ILE A 52 -3.47 7.40 18.35
CA ILE A 52 -4.06 8.62 18.95
C ILE A 52 -2.98 9.64 19.28
N ASP A 53 -1.86 9.19 19.85
CA ASP A 53 -0.74 10.06 20.21
C ASP A 53 0.22 10.23 19.04
N LYS A 54 0.38 11.48 18.60
CA LYS A 54 1.27 11.84 17.50
C LYS A 54 2.75 11.56 17.83
N LYS A 55 3.17 11.76 19.09
CA LYS A 55 4.57 11.49 19.50
C LYS A 55 4.89 10.00 19.36
N TYR A 56 3.98 9.15 19.83
CA TYR A 56 4.11 7.70 19.69
C TYR A 56 4.16 7.27 18.22
N LEU A 57 3.33 7.86 17.38
CA LEU A 57 3.30 7.60 15.94
C LEU A 57 4.62 7.98 15.25
N LEU A 58 5.18 9.15 15.58
CA LEU A 58 6.47 9.59 15.03
C LEU A 58 7.62 8.71 15.50
N ALA A 59 7.61 8.24 16.76
CA ALA A 59 8.59 7.30 17.28
C ALA A 59 8.49 5.94 16.55
N ALA A 60 7.29 5.44 16.29
CA ALA A 60 7.07 4.22 15.52
C ALA A 60 7.58 4.36 14.07
N TYR A 61 7.33 5.51 13.44
CA TYR A 61 7.83 5.80 12.10
C TYR A 61 9.37 5.87 12.07
N ALA A 62 9.99 6.58 13.02
CA ALA A 62 11.44 6.71 13.13
C ALA A 62 12.14 5.36 13.39
N PHE A 63 11.48 4.42 14.04
CA PHE A 63 11.97 3.06 14.23
C PHE A 63 11.78 2.20 12.96
N MET A 64 10.64 2.35 12.29
CA MET A 64 10.28 1.58 11.11
C MET A 64 11.17 1.90 9.90
N GLU A 65 11.49 3.17 9.66
CA GLU A 65 12.25 3.61 8.47
C GLU A 65 13.62 2.92 8.36
N PRO A 66 14.49 2.92 9.39
CA PRO A 66 15.77 2.21 9.32
C PRO A 66 15.62 0.69 9.25
N ALA A 67 14.60 0.11 9.88
CA ALA A 67 14.34 -1.33 9.79
C ALA A 67 13.98 -1.76 8.37
N LEU A 68 13.16 -0.99 7.66
CA LEU A 68 12.85 -1.22 6.24
C LEU A 68 14.08 -1.01 5.36
N LYS A 69 14.86 0.03 5.62
CA LYS A 69 16.09 0.33 4.87
C LYS A 69 17.12 -0.79 5.00
N ALA A 70 17.23 -1.42 6.16
CA ALA A 70 18.15 -2.53 6.40
C ALA A 70 17.85 -3.76 5.51
N VAL A 71 16.59 -3.96 5.11
CA VAL A 71 16.16 -5.02 4.20
C VAL A 71 16.05 -4.56 2.74
N GLY A 72 16.54 -3.36 2.41
CA GLY A 72 16.57 -2.82 1.05
C GLY A 72 15.29 -2.10 0.60
N LEU A 73 14.35 -1.84 1.51
CA LEU A 73 13.12 -1.09 1.22
C LEU A 73 13.28 0.37 1.61
N ILE A 74 13.11 1.26 0.63
CA ILE A 74 13.28 2.71 0.82
C ILE A 74 11.93 3.39 0.76
N ILE A 75 11.60 4.14 1.83
CA ILE A 75 10.40 4.97 1.86
C ILE A 75 10.65 6.26 1.06
N SER A 76 9.80 6.53 0.07
CA SER A 76 9.83 7.79 -0.67
C SER A 76 9.32 8.92 0.21
N LYS A 77 10.20 9.82 0.63
CA LYS A 77 9.87 10.94 1.52
C LYS A 77 8.82 11.88 0.91
N GLU A 78 8.82 12.01 -0.41
CA GLU A 78 7.86 12.84 -1.15
C GLU A 78 6.42 12.30 -1.09
N LYS A 79 6.28 10.98 -0.86
CA LYS A 79 4.97 10.31 -0.77
C LYS A 79 4.46 10.17 0.66
N VAL A 80 5.25 10.58 1.66
CA VAL A 80 4.82 10.51 3.06
C VAL A 80 3.76 11.56 3.34
N GLN A 81 2.56 11.11 3.68
CA GLN A 81 1.41 11.96 3.97
C GLN A 81 1.34 12.21 5.49
N THR A 82 1.59 13.44 5.91
CA THR A 82 1.62 13.83 7.34
C THR A 82 0.39 14.58 7.81
N PHE A 83 -0.45 15.04 6.87
CA PHE A 83 -1.66 15.80 7.15
C PHE A 83 -2.88 15.20 6.43
N PRO A 84 -4.07 15.20 7.07
CA PRO A 84 -5.30 14.81 6.40
C PRO A 84 -5.67 15.83 5.30
N PRO A 85 -6.38 15.41 4.25
CA PRO A 85 -6.85 14.05 4.01
C PRO A 85 -5.76 13.11 3.50
N TYR A 86 -5.73 11.87 4.03
CA TYR A 86 -4.77 10.85 3.58
C TYR A 86 -5.40 10.00 2.46
N SER A 87 -4.60 9.65 1.46
CA SER A 87 -4.99 8.69 0.41
C SER A 87 -4.38 7.32 0.72
N TYR A 88 -5.22 6.30 0.87
CA TYR A 88 -4.78 4.93 1.13
C TYR A 88 -5.72 3.94 0.46
N LEU A 89 -5.19 3.07 -0.40
CA LEU A 89 -5.93 2.00 -1.11
C LEU A 89 -7.23 2.48 -1.78
N GLY A 90 -7.22 3.68 -2.39
CA GLY A 90 -8.40 4.24 -3.06
C GLY A 90 -9.42 4.87 -2.12
N PHE A 91 -9.10 4.96 -0.82
CA PHE A 91 -9.90 5.69 0.15
C PHE A 91 -9.26 7.03 0.50
N ARG A 92 -10.11 8.00 0.77
CA ARG A 92 -9.75 9.27 1.37
C ARG A 92 -10.04 9.22 2.86
N LEU A 93 -8.99 9.22 3.67
CA LEU A 93 -9.09 9.15 5.12
C LEU A 93 -9.04 10.56 5.70
N GLU A 94 -10.05 10.92 6.46
CA GLU A 94 -10.15 12.15 7.24
C GLU A 94 -10.05 11.81 8.73
N ARG A 95 -10.07 12.80 9.60
CA ARG A 95 -9.89 12.57 11.06
C ARG A 95 -10.93 11.63 11.69
N LYS A 96 -12.16 11.64 11.19
CA LYS A 96 -13.28 10.85 11.75
C LYS A 96 -14.05 10.05 10.70
N THR A 97 -13.76 10.26 9.43
CA THR A 97 -14.50 9.65 8.32
C THR A 97 -13.54 9.12 7.27
N PHE A 98 -13.98 8.13 6.54
CA PHE A 98 -13.32 7.68 5.32
C PHE A 98 -14.34 7.72 4.18
N ARG A 99 -13.88 8.06 2.99
CA ARG A 99 -14.69 8.12 1.78
C ARG A 99 -13.95 7.41 0.65
N VAL A 100 -14.70 6.75 -0.22
CA VAL A 100 -14.15 6.23 -1.47
C VAL A 100 -13.73 7.41 -2.33
N GLN A 101 -12.57 7.34 -2.96
CA GLN A 101 -12.15 8.37 -3.90
C GLN A 101 -13.10 8.38 -5.11
N PRO A 102 -13.49 9.57 -5.59
CA PRO A 102 -14.36 9.66 -6.76
C PRO A 102 -13.67 9.00 -7.96
N ILE A 103 -14.36 8.05 -8.56
CA ILE A 103 -13.91 7.39 -9.77
C ILE A 103 -14.67 7.99 -10.95
N ALA A 104 -13.94 8.49 -11.94
CA ALA A 104 -14.51 8.89 -13.20
C ALA A 104 -14.87 7.65 -14.01
N LEU A 105 -16.16 7.30 -14.04
CA LEU A 105 -16.66 6.24 -14.91
C LEU A 105 -16.56 6.71 -16.37
N ARG A 106 -15.67 6.11 -17.14
CA ARG A 106 -15.57 6.36 -18.58
C ARG A 106 -16.72 5.63 -19.28
N ARG A 107 -17.75 6.37 -19.66
CA ARG A 107 -18.92 5.85 -20.40
C ARG A 107 -18.80 6.05 -21.91
N ASP A 108 -17.85 6.89 -22.33
CA ASP A 108 -17.72 7.28 -23.73
C ASP A 108 -16.82 6.30 -24.49
N ASN A 109 -17.25 5.96 -25.72
CA ASN A 109 -16.49 5.10 -26.64
C ASN A 109 -16.22 3.64 -26.16
N LEU A 110 -17.18 3.01 -25.50
CA LEU A 110 -17.12 1.57 -25.22
C LEU A 110 -17.29 0.78 -26.53
N LYS A 111 -16.21 0.33 -27.14
CA LYS A 111 -16.23 -0.42 -28.42
C LYS A 111 -15.72 -1.83 -28.29
N THR A 112 -14.85 -2.11 -27.35
CA THR A 112 -14.20 -3.42 -27.22
C THR A 112 -14.62 -4.12 -25.92
N LEU A 113 -14.51 -5.45 -25.92
CA LEU A 113 -14.73 -6.26 -24.70
C LEU A 113 -13.87 -5.77 -23.53
N ASN A 114 -12.64 -5.35 -23.80
CA ASN A 114 -11.73 -4.82 -22.78
C ASN A 114 -12.26 -3.51 -22.15
N ASP A 115 -12.93 -2.65 -22.92
CA ASP A 115 -13.53 -1.42 -22.41
C ASP A 115 -14.68 -1.73 -21.45
N PHE A 116 -15.52 -2.71 -21.77
CA PHE A 116 -16.60 -3.20 -20.89
C PHE A 116 -16.04 -3.86 -19.62
N GLN A 117 -14.97 -4.65 -19.73
CA GLN A 117 -14.32 -5.25 -18.56
C GLN A 117 -13.72 -4.19 -17.63
N LYS A 118 -13.11 -3.14 -18.17
CA LYS A 118 -12.61 -2.00 -17.38
C LYS A 118 -13.76 -1.27 -16.68
N LEU A 119 -14.85 -1.00 -17.37
CA LEU A 119 -16.03 -0.36 -16.78
C LEU A 119 -16.63 -1.21 -15.65
N LEU A 120 -16.79 -2.52 -15.85
CA LEU A 120 -17.26 -3.44 -14.81
C LEU A 120 -16.36 -3.45 -13.59
N ARG A 121 -15.04 -3.43 -13.78
CA ARG A 121 -14.07 -3.35 -12.67
C ARG A 121 -14.24 -2.05 -11.89
N ASP A 122 -14.40 -0.91 -12.58
CA ASP A 122 -14.58 0.39 -11.96
C ASP A 122 -15.90 0.46 -11.17
N ILE A 123 -16.98 -0.13 -11.69
CA ILE A 123 -18.27 -0.25 -11.00
C ILE A 123 -18.14 -1.15 -9.77
N ASN A 124 -17.49 -2.31 -9.89
CA ASN A 124 -17.32 -3.24 -8.77
C ASN A 124 -16.45 -2.64 -7.65
N TRP A 125 -15.53 -1.74 -7.97
CA TRP A 125 -14.73 -1.03 -6.97
C TRP A 125 -15.56 -0.08 -6.10
N ILE A 126 -16.64 0.51 -6.65
CA ILE A 126 -17.51 1.45 -5.94
C ILE A 126 -18.62 0.71 -5.16
N ARG A 127 -18.86 -0.55 -5.50
CA ARG A 127 -19.94 -1.35 -4.89
C ARG A 127 -19.66 -1.56 -3.40
N PRO A 128 -20.64 -1.24 -2.50
CA PRO A 128 -20.51 -1.45 -1.07
C PRO A 128 -20.44 -2.94 -0.70
#